data_0ef88fc9370c8bafa203e4f6b64e1a8d
#
_entry.id   0ef88fc9370c8bafa203e4f6b64e1a8d
#
_cell.length_a   1.000
_cell.length_b   1.000
_cell.length_c   1.000
_cell.angle_alpha   90.00
_cell.angle_beta   90.00
_cell.angle_gamma   90.00
#
_symmetry.space_group_name_H-M   'P 1'
#
loop_
_entity.id
_entity.type
_entity.pdbx_description
1 polymer ?
#
loop_
_entity_poly.entity_id
_entity_poly.type
_entity_poly.pdbx_seq_one_letter_code
_entity_poly.pdbx_strand_id
1 'polypeptide(L)'
;MRKYLLLLIAISICHSLSSQKIIKKVTLLWDTSYSMIDRNLDNDLDYLNEYFLKNSNTQVTLIKFSNDIILNQTYSIKNSNWLDLKKELQSTTYDGSTNYNKIKTPKTDEVLLFSDGYTYDLKFPEINASLIVISSNKEYNTDFLKTITKGSKKEFINLRTIQSNNSKASVFKTVSGRVSDENGYLSDVTVISRDNNTQTVTDSLGNFSIEAQNRGILEFRYIGKNTILSRVSESTVKNIYMTDGNMVLDELVLENKKQEVIDNGYGKLDKKRLGYSVETLAGNKIIPSNTDVKDAVAGKFAGVKIGANDDLTQFVGRGRYTTILGNQYGLVVVDGVVIKQSNSSMGAGFIADTGFINTENIESVTYLKGLAATNIYGSDGSNGVLLIKTKTGSSSFKKKKKRQLGNTPTYNEYVEIEEIINEPYIKEISQTTTIEDAYKMYLSQRELYGKDINFFFDIASYFKNWNNLYLVKRILSNVLEINKNLDLEILRVLAYKYDEFEMFEESINVYEQLISFEPSESQSYRNLALSYQLNKQFTKAQEIYNKIHYNQYSDVNSFNGLKQTINAEYKNLVALHNST
;
A
#
# COMPACT_ATOMS: atom_id res chain seq x y z
N MET A 1 -69.85 1.31 46.47
CA MET A 1 -68.87 0.26 46.19
C MET A 1 -68.39 0.26 44.71
N ARG A 2 -69.27 0.26 43.71
CA ARG A 2 -68.85 0.18 42.27
C ARG A 2 -67.94 1.35 41.82
N LYS A 3 -68.09 2.57 42.33
CA LYS A 3 -67.26 3.73 41.98
C LYS A 3 -65.81 3.64 42.53
N TYR A 4 -65.65 3.06 43.72
CA TYR A 4 -64.31 2.86 44.32
C TYR A 4 -63.57 1.69 43.69
N LEU A 5 -64.30 0.67 43.20
CA LEU A 5 -63.69 -0.44 42.46
C LEU A 5 -63.16 0.00 41.10
N LEU A 6 -63.86 0.89 40.40
CA LEU A 6 -63.39 1.50 39.14
C LEU A 6 -62.17 2.40 39.35
N LEU A 7 -62.10 3.16 40.48
CA LEU A 7 -60.95 3.99 40.82
C LEU A 7 -59.73 3.14 41.16
N LEU A 8 -59.90 2.01 41.88
CA LEU A 8 -58.80 1.09 42.18
C LEU A 8 -58.30 0.35 40.92
N ILE A 9 -59.16 0.02 39.97
CA ILE A 9 -58.76 -0.54 38.68
C ILE A 9 -58.04 0.49 37.84
N ALA A 10 -58.48 1.77 37.84
CA ALA A 10 -57.79 2.85 37.12
C ALA A 10 -56.39 3.14 37.70
N ILE A 11 -56.24 3.10 39.04
CA ILE A 11 -54.94 3.26 39.71
C ILE A 11 -54.07 2.05 39.46
N SER A 12 -54.60 0.83 39.42
CA SER A 12 -53.85 -0.38 39.07
C SER A 12 -53.38 -0.39 37.61
N ILE A 13 -54.19 0.15 36.67
CA ILE A 13 -53.79 0.33 35.27
C ILE A 13 -52.76 1.42 35.11
N CYS A 14 -52.80 2.52 35.88
CA CYS A 14 -51.75 3.54 35.87
C CYS A 14 -50.41 3.05 36.44
N HIS A 15 -50.41 2.06 37.34
CA HIS A 15 -49.16 1.48 37.86
C HIS A 15 -48.59 0.39 36.93
N SER A 16 -49.35 -0.13 35.96
CA SER A 16 -48.90 -1.04 34.95
C SER A 16 -48.39 -0.34 33.67
N LEU A 17 -48.50 0.95 33.58
CA LEU A 17 -47.64 1.75 32.68
C LEU A 17 -46.24 1.74 33.25
N SER A 18 -45.63 0.56 33.28
CA SER A 18 -44.21 0.44 33.52
C SER A 18 -43.54 1.39 32.54
N SER A 19 -42.87 2.39 33.05
CA SER A 19 -41.93 3.22 32.32
C SER A 19 -41.16 2.30 31.36
N GLN A 20 -41.49 2.35 30.09
CA GLN A 20 -40.64 1.73 29.07
C GLN A 20 -39.30 2.36 29.28
N LYS A 21 -38.38 1.60 29.94
CA LYS A 21 -37.02 2.04 30.18
C LYS A 21 -36.45 2.33 28.79
N ILE A 22 -36.31 3.62 28.45
CA ILE A 22 -35.79 4.05 27.16
C ILE A 22 -34.43 3.40 27.04
N ILE A 23 -34.31 2.42 26.15
CA ILE A 23 -33.04 1.73 25.89
C ILE A 23 -32.21 2.68 25.05
N LYS A 24 -31.07 3.11 25.59
CA LYS A 24 -30.11 3.94 24.86
C LYS A 24 -29.62 3.20 23.61
N LYS A 25 -29.66 3.87 22.46
CA LYS A 25 -29.14 3.32 21.18
C LYS A 25 -27.79 3.94 20.91
N VAL A 26 -26.80 3.10 20.70
CA VAL A 26 -25.42 3.50 20.45
C VAL A 26 -24.93 2.86 19.16
N THR A 27 -24.29 3.65 18.30
CA THR A 27 -23.55 3.14 17.16
C THR A 27 -22.07 3.12 17.53
N LEU A 28 -21.46 1.95 17.49
CA LEU A 28 -20.03 1.74 17.70
C LEU A 28 -19.37 1.59 16.34
N LEU A 29 -18.65 2.62 15.91
CA LEU A 29 -17.83 2.64 14.71
C LEU A 29 -16.43 2.15 15.08
N TRP A 30 -16.05 0.99 14.57
CA TRP A 30 -14.79 0.34 14.88
C TRP A 30 -13.92 0.29 13.63
N ASP A 31 -12.91 1.14 13.61
CA ASP A 31 -11.94 1.20 12.53
C ASP A 31 -11.07 -0.07 12.56
N THR A 32 -11.04 -0.77 11.42
CA THR A 32 -10.29 -2.01 11.21
C THR A 32 -9.22 -1.85 10.13
N SER A 33 -8.84 -0.62 9.81
CA SER A 33 -7.76 -0.33 8.86
C SER A 33 -6.41 -0.87 9.34
N TYR A 34 -5.46 -0.93 8.43
CA TYR A 34 -4.13 -1.46 8.74
C TYR A 34 -3.38 -0.61 9.79
N SER A 35 -3.53 0.70 9.79
CA SER A 35 -2.92 1.59 10.79
C SER A 35 -3.40 1.29 12.22
N MET A 36 -4.60 0.72 12.37
CA MET A 36 -5.16 0.34 13.66
C MET A 36 -4.54 -0.92 14.28
N ILE A 37 -3.58 -1.57 13.62
CA ILE A 37 -2.85 -2.72 14.19
C ILE A 37 -2.09 -2.33 15.47
N ASP A 38 -1.66 -1.06 15.57
CA ASP A 38 -0.91 -0.51 16.68
C ASP A 38 -1.79 0.08 17.81
N ARG A 39 -3.11 -0.08 17.72
CA ARG A 39 -4.04 0.35 18.77
C ARG A 39 -3.79 -0.37 20.09
N ASN A 40 -4.03 0.30 21.19
CA ASN A 40 -4.07 -0.34 22.50
C ASN A 40 -5.47 -0.91 22.76
N LEU A 41 -5.69 -2.18 22.33
CA LEU A 41 -6.99 -2.82 22.44
C LEU A 41 -7.49 -2.93 23.88
N ASP A 42 -6.60 -3.13 24.88
CA ASP A 42 -7.02 -3.22 26.27
C ASP A 42 -7.58 -1.89 26.77
N ASN A 43 -6.93 -0.77 26.43
CA ASN A 43 -7.45 0.57 26.77
C ASN A 43 -8.81 0.83 26.14
N ASP A 44 -9.00 0.40 24.89
CA ASP A 44 -10.28 0.55 24.20
C ASP A 44 -11.37 -0.30 24.86
N LEU A 45 -11.03 -1.55 25.23
CA LEU A 45 -11.95 -2.45 25.92
C LEU A 45 -12.25 -2.00 27.35
N ASP A 46 -11.26 -1.44 28.06
CA ASP A 46 -11.46 -0.87 29.41
C ASP A 46 -12.39 0.36 29.35
N TYR A 47 -12.18 1.23 28.36
CA TYR A 47 -13.09 2.36 28.13
C TYR A 47 -14.53 1.88 27.88
N LEU A 48 -14.72 0.88 27.00
CA LEU A 48 -16.03 0.30 26.72
C LEU A 48 -16.62 -0.40 27.95
N ASN A 49 -15.81 -1.03 28.79
CA ASN A 49 -16.26 -1.64 30.02
C ASN A 49 -16.82 -0.58 30.98
N GLU A 50 -16.08 0.51 31.21
CA GLU A 50 -16.57 1.64 32.02
C GLU A 50 -17.82 2.30 31.43
N TYR A 51 -17.86 2.41 30.09
CA TYR A 51 -19.01 2.95 29.38
C TYR A 51 -20.27 2.11 29.64
N PHE A 52 -20.19 0.77 29.52
CA PHE A 52 -21.32 -0.13 29.73
C PHE A 52 -21.67 -0.32 31.22
N LEU A 53 -20.75 -0.10 32.13
CA LEU A 53 -21.08 -0.01 33.58
C LEU A 53 -22.00 1.18 33.84
N LYS A 54 -21.76 2.32 33.21
CA LYS A 54 -22.61 3.54 33.31
C LYS A 54 -23.91 3.42 32.51
N ASN A 55 -23.89 2.67 31.39
CA ASN A 55 -25.01 2.48 30.45
C ASN A 55 -25.40 1.00 30.41
N SER A 56 -25.90 0.46 31.52
CA SER A 56 -26.06 -0.98 31.76
C SER A 56 -27.08 -1.69 30.84
N ASN A 57 -27.99 -0.92 30.20
CA ASN A 57 -28.96 -1.44 29.24
C ASN A 57 -28.91 -0.61 27.97
N THR A 58 -28.22 -1.11 26.96
CA THR A 58 -27.91 -0.38 25.71
C THR A 58 -28.10 -1.31 24.51
N GLN A 59 -28.68 -0.79 23.45
CA GLN A 59 -28.65 -1.44 22.14
C GLN A 59 -27.49 -0.86 21.35
N VAL A 60 -26.50 -1.70 21.00
CA VAL A 60 -25.30 -1.30 20.30
C VAL A 60 -25.32 -1.82 18.88
N THR A 61 -25.26 -0.95 17.89
CA THR A 61 -24.98 -1.32 16.50
C THR A 61 -23.49 -1.18 16.26
N LEU A 62 -22.80 -2.31 16.16
CA LEU A 62 -21.39 -2.36 15.77
C LEU A 62 -21.26 -2.27 14.25
N ILE A 63 -20.49 -1.31 13.79
CA ILE A 63 -20.07 -1.17 12.39
C ILE A 63 -18.54 -1.26 12.37
N LYS A 64 -18.00 -2.38 11.92
CA LYS A 64 -16.57 -2.52 11.60
C LYS A 64 -16.35 -2.04 10.18
N PHE A 65 -15.35 -1.19 9.98
CA PHE A 65 -15.08 -0.61 8.67
C PHE A 65 -13.57 -0.43 8.44
N SER A 66 -13.17 -0.51 7.18
CA SER A 66 -11.89 -0.06 6.65
C SER A 66 -12.14 0.60 5.28
N ASN A 67 -11.62 0.08 4.19
CA ASN A 67 -11.95 0.51 2.82
C ASN A 67 -13.41 0.22 2.43
N ASP A 68 -14.07 -0.66 3.17
CA ASP A 68 -15.49 -0.98 3.05
C ASP A 68 -16.08 -1.33 4.41
N ILE A 69 -17.40 -1.55 4.48
CA ILE A 69 -18.06 -2.05 5.69
C ILE A 69 -17.82 -3.56 5.80
N ILE A 70 -17.15 -3.95 6.87
CA ILE A 70 -16.76 -5.35 7.13
C ILE A 70 -17.87 -6.09 7.90
N LEU A 71 -18.48 -5.39 8.87
CA LEU A 71 -19.54 -5.94 9.72
C LEU A 71 -20.52 -4.81 10.06
N ASN A 72 -21.81 -5.16 10.06
CA ASN A 72 -22.87 -4.31 10.61
C ASN A 72 -23.83 -5.21 11.39
N GLN A 73 -23.70 -5.20 12.72
CA GLN A 73 -24.45 -6.10 13.58
C GLN A 73 -24.89 -5.41 14.87
N THR A 74 -26.08 -5.76 15.36
CA THR A 74 -26.65 -5.18 16.58
C THR A 74 -26.53 -6.15 17.75
N TYR A 75 -26.04 -5.63 18.88
CA TYR A 75 -25.89 -6.33 20.16
C TYR A 75 -26.80 -5.69 21.22
N SER A 76 -27.39 -6.52 22.06
CA SER A 76 -28.22 -6.07 23.19
C SER A 76 -27.43 -6.24 24.50
N ILE A 77 -26.99 -5.14 25.07
CA ILE A 77 -26.28 -5.11 26.36
C ILE A 77 -27.35 -5.05 27.46
N LYS A 78 -27.35 -6.02 28.38
CA LYS A 78 -28.25 -6.09 29.52
C LYS A 78 -27.44 -6.27 30.80
N ASN A 79 -27.74 -5.45 31.81
CA ASN A 79 -27.02 -5.49 33.11
C ASN A 79 -25.50 -5.41 32.93
N SER A 80 -25.03 -4.56 32.04
CA SER A 80 -23.62 -4.36 31.69
C SER A 80 -22.92 -5.59 31.09
N ASN A 81 -23.65 -6.65 30.73
CA ASN A 81 -23.06 -7.82 30.09
C ASN A 81 -22.91 -7.56 28.58
N TRP A 82 -21.68 -7.35 28.13
CA TRP A 82 -21.31 -7.09 26.75
C TRP A 82 -20.30 -8.10 26.18
N LEU A 83 -20.25 -9.29 26.78
CA LEU A 83 -19.23 -10.31 26.48
C LEU A 83 -19.20 -10.70 24.99
N ASP A 84 -20.35 -10.82 24.32
CA ASP A 84 -20.39 -11.20 22.91
C ASP A 84 -19.84 -10.09 22.02
N LEU A 85 -20.17 -8.83 22.31
CA LEU A 85 -19.55 -7.68 21.65
C LEU A 85 -18.04 -7.64 21.88
N LYS A 86 -17.59 -7.89 23.14
CA LYS A 86 -16.15 -7.92 23.47
C LYS A 86 -15.40 -8.97 22.67
N LYS A 87 -15.93 -10.18 22.57
CA LYS A 87 -15.34 -11.27 21.76
C LYS A 87 -15.22 -10.87 20.29
N GLU A 88 -16.27 -10.26 19.75
CA GLU A 88 -16.29 -9.80 18.36
C GLU A 88 -15.21 -8.72 18.11
N LEU A 89 -15.01 -7.78 19.03
CA LEU A 89 -13.95 -6.77 18.92
C LEU A 89 -12.55 -7.40 19.03
N GLN A 90 -12.36 -8.38 19.91
CA GLN A 90 -11.09 -9.07 20.11
C GLN A 90 -10.68 -9.93 18.91
N SER A 91 -11.64 -10.44 18.14
CA SER A 91 -11.41 -11.24 16.92
C SER A 91 -11.18 -10.40 15.65
N THR A 92 -11.05 -9.08 15.80
CA THR A 92 -10.92 -8.18 14.65
C THR A 92 -9.62 -8.37 13.90
N THR A 93 -9.70 -8.54 12.57
CA THR A 93 -8.56 -8.47 11.66
C THR A 93 -8.40 -7.05 11.15
N TYR A 94 -7.21 -6.48 11.28
CA TYR A 94 -6.89 -5.12 10.82
C TYR A 94 -6.24 -5.17 9.46
N ASP A 95 -6.91 -4.62 8.44
CA ASP A 95 -6.46 -4.66 7.05
C ASP A 95 -7.23 -3.65 6.18
N GLY A 96 -6.60 -3.13 5.12
CA GLY A 96 -7.16 -2.11 4.25
C GLY A 96 -7.01 -0.70 4.80
N SER A 97 -7.37 0.31 4.01
CA SER A 97 -7.32 1.72 4.41
C SER A 97 -8.63 2.21 5.02
N THR A 98 -8.56 3.31 5.76
CA THR A 98 -9.73 3.97 6.35
C THR A 98 -10.52 4.74 5.31
N ASN A 99 -11.83 4.43 5.17
CA ASN A 99 -12.77 5.17 4.33
C ASN A 99 -14.06 5.48 5.08
N TYR A 100 -14.18 6.70 5.58
CA TYR A 100 -15.36 7.15 6.32
C TYR A 100 -16.60 7.36 5.44
N ASN A 101 -16.44 7.59 4.13
CA ASN A 101 -17.57 7.83 3.21
C ASN A 101 -18.53 6.63 3.07
N LYS A 102 -18.04 5.43 3.37
CA LYS A 102 -18.88 4.22 3.33
C LYS A 102 -19.79 4.08 4.56
N ILE A 103 -19.55 4.88 5.62
CA ILE A 103 -20.29 4.77 6.88
C ILE A 103 -21.67 5.40 6.74
N LYS A 104 -22.68 4.60 7.08
CA LYS A 104 -24.08 5.04 7.24
C LYS A 104 -24.53 4.66 8.63
N THR A 105 -24.67 5.65 9.50
CA THR A 105 -25.14 5.41 10.88
C THR A 105 -26.66 5.26 10.92
N PRO A 106 -27.20 4.25 11.63
CA PRO A 106 -28.63 4.19 11.90
C PRO A 106 -29.06 5.32 12.83
N LYS A 107 -30.37 5.52 13.01
CA LYS A 107 -30.88 6.46 14.02
C LYS A 107 -30.42 6.01 15.41
N THR A 108 -29.60 6.82 16.05
CA THR A 108 -28.91 6.51 17.30
C THR A 108 -28.87 7.75 18.21
N ASP A 109 -28.72 7.54 19.52
CA ASP A 109 -28.56 8.62 20.50
C ASP A 109 -27.12 9.09 20.58
N GLU A 110 -26.17 8.17 20.35
CA GLU A 110 -24.74 8.44 20.47
C GLU A 110 -23.92 7.55 19.52
N VAL A 111 -22.83 8.11 19.03
CA VAL A 111 -21.83 7.43 18.19
C VAL A 111 -20.49 7.42 18.92
N LEU A 112 -19.91 6.24 19.07
CA LEU A 112 -18.56 6.04 19.55
C LEU A 112 -17.69 5.63 18.34
N LEU A 113 -16.71 6.46 17.97
CA LEU A 113 -15.78 6.18 16.89
C LEU A 113 -14.40 5.85 17.47
N PHE A 114 -13.93 4.65 17.25
CA PHE A 114 -12.58 4.21 17.60
C PHE A 114 -11.71 4.20 16.34
N SER A 115 -10.84 5.20 16.19
CA SER A 115 -9.97 5.37 15.03
C SER A 115 -8.75 6.23 15.36
N ASP A 116 -7.69 6.12 14.57
CA ASP A 116 -6.53 7.01 14.62
C ASP A 116 -6.68 8.25 13.73
N GLY A 117 -7.73 8.32 12.91
CA GLY A 117 -8.03 9.47 12.06
C GLY A 117 -7.15 9.59 10.82
N TYR A 118 -6.27 8.64 10.53
CA TYR A 118 -5.61 8.59 9.24
C TYR A 118 -6.62 8.14 8.18
N THR A 119 -6.72 8.91 7.12
CA THR A 119 -7.58 8.63 5.98
C THR A 119 -7.05 9.38 4.77
N TYR A 120 -7.20 8.79 3.61
CA TYR A 120 -6.84 9.44 2.36
C TYR A 120 -7.95 10.38 1.84
N ASP A 121 -9.21 10.14 2.21
CA ASP A 121 -10.33 11.03 1.89
C ASP A 121 -10.79 11.75 3.16
N LEU A 122 -10.51 13.05 3.23
CA LEU A 122 -10.79 13.89 4.40
C LEU A 122 -12.30 14.13 4.65
N LYS A 123 -13.18 13.51 3.86
CA LYS A 123 -14.62 13.60 4.05
C LYS A 123 -15.05 12.70 5.21
N PHE A 124 -15.88 13.24 6.07
CA PHE A 124 -16.49 12.51 7.16
C PHE A 124 -18.02 12.66 7.07
N PRO A 125 -18.81 11.58 7.25
CA PRO A 125 -20.26 11.66 7.16
C PRO A 125 -20.84 12.58 8.22
N GLU A 126 -21.93 13.26 7.89
CA GLU A 126 -22.66 14.07 8.85
C GLU A 126 -23.31 13.17 9.92
N ILE A 127 -23.00 13.42 11.18
CA ILE A 127 -23.52 12.69 12.32
C ILE A 127 -24.39 13.63 13.15
N ASN A 128 -25.69 13.35 13.18
CA ASN A 128 -26.69 14.14 13.89
C ASN A 128 -26.87 13.72 15.36
N ALA A 129 -26.12 12.72 15.83
CA ALA A 129 -26.09 12.24 17.20
C ALA A 129 -24.90 12.82 17.99
N SER A 130 -24.85 12.57 19.30
CA SER A 130 -23.62 12.81 20.08
C SER A 130 -22.48 11.96 19.49
N LEU A 131 -21.32 12.57 19.23
CA LEU A 131 -20.14 11.90 18.69
C LEU A 131 -18.98 11.95 19.67
N ILE A 132 -18.52 10.79 20.10
CA ILE A 132 -17.31 10.64 20.90
C ILE A 132 -16.29 9.90 20.03
N VAL A 133 -15.16 10.54 19.78
CA VAL A 133 -14.06 9.97 19.02
C VAL A 133 -12.97 9.53 20.00
N ILE A 134 -12.54 8.31 19.90
CA ILE A 134 -11.60 7.67 20.83
C ILE A 134 -10.40 7.16 20.04
N SER A 135 -9.19 7.47 20.51
CA SER A 135 -7.97 6.91 19.98
C SER A 135 -7.06 6.37 21.08
N SER A 136 -6.57 5.17 20.89
CA SER A 136 -5.56 4.53 21.74
C SER A 136 -4.24 4.29 20.99
N ASN A 137 -4.17 4.71 19.71
CA ASN A 137 -2.99 4.55 18.87
C ASN A 137 -1.81 5.40 19.35
N LYS A 138 -0.59 4.95 19.03
CA LYS A 138 0.63 5.73 19.31
C LYS A 138 0.69 6.98 18.44
N GLU A 139 0.34 6.84 17.19
CA GLU A 139 0.25 7.90 16.21
C GLU A 139 -1.21 8.06 15.79
N TYR A 140 -1.67 9.29 15.65
CA TYR A 140 -3.02 9.61 15.21
C TYR A 140 -3.06 10.99 14.57
N ASN A 141 -4.00 11.20 13.65
CA ASN A 141 -4.18 12.46 12.95
C ASN A 141 -4.99 13.44 13.81
N THR A 142 -4.26 14.19 14.63
CA THR A 142 -4.85 15.16 15.58
C THR A 142 -5.75 16.19 14.89
N ASP A 143 -5.33 16.70 13.73
CA ASP A 143 -6.05 17.80 13.05
C ASP A 143 -7.36 17.30 12.46
N PHE A 144 -7.36 16.13 11.85
CA PHE A 144 -8.59 15.54 11.36
C PHE A 144 -9.55 15.17 12.49
N LEU A 145 -9.08 14.47 13.54
CA LEU A 145 -9.92 14.08 14.66
C LEU A 145 -10.53 15.29 15.40
N LYS A 146 -9.76 16.36 15.59
CA LYS A 146 -10.27 17.61 16.13
C LYS A 146 -11.27 18.30 15.20
N THR A 147 -11.08 18.19 13.89
CA THR A 147 -11.98 18.79 12.91
C THR A 147 -13.36 18.13 12.94
N ILE A 148 -13.44 16.81 12.96
CA ILE A 148 -14.71 16.08 13.01
C ILE A 148 -15.42 16.20 14.36
N THR A 149 -14.69 16.58 15.42
CA THR A 149 -15.24 16.81 16.77
C THR A 149 -15.53 18.28 17.07
N LYS A 150 -15.43 19.20 16.11
CA LYS A 150 -15.88 20.59 16.29
C LYS A 150 -17.39 20.66 16.42
N GLY A 151 -17.88 21.30 17.48
CA GLY A 151 -19.29 21.56 17.71
C GLY A 151 -19.80 21.02 19.05
N SER A 152 -21.04 21.41 19.40
CA SER A 152 -21.72 20.91 20.59
C SER A 152 -22.03 19.42 20.46
N LYS A 153 -21.95 18.70 21.58
CA LYS A 153 -22.16 17.23 21.65
C LYS A 153 -21.11 16.39 20.91
N LYS A 154 -19.90 16.91 20.73
CA LYS A 154 -18.79 16.18 20.12
C LYS A 154 -17.54 16.26 21.00
N GLU A 155 -16.84 15.16 21.18
CA GLU A 155 -15.68 15.05 22.06
C GLU A 155 -14.61 14.17 21.43
N PHE A 156 -13.33 14.52 21.63
CA PHE A 156 -12.18 13.68 21.29
C PHE A 156 -11.46 13.23 22.57
N ILE A 157 -11.29 11.94 22.73
CA ILE A 157 -10.64 11.29 23.88
C ILE A 157 -9.39 10.56 23.41
N ASN A 158 -8.24 10.96 23.95
CA ASN A 158 -6.98 10.23 23.78
C ASN A 158 -6.73 9.35 25.02
N LEU A 159 -6.89 8.04 24.86
CA LEU A 159 -6.74 7.10 25.98
C LEU A 159 -5.30 6.94 26.45
N ARG A 160 -4.30 7.33 25.67
CA ARG A 160 -2.89 7.31 26.10
C ARG A 160 -2.56 8.40 27.11
N THR A 161 -3.11 9.59 26.95
CA THR A 161 -2.84 10.71 27.88
C THR A 161 -3.51 10.50 29.24
N ILE A 162 -4.60 9.77 29.28
CA ILE A 162 -5.30 9.44 30.54
C ILE A 162 -4.46 8.50 31.42
N GLN A 163 -3.70 7.59 30.80
CA GLN A 163 -2.84 6.64 31.54
C GLN A 163 -1.50 7.22 31.98
N SER A 164 -1.00 8.29 31.34
CA SER A 164 0.24 8.95 31.81
C SER A 164 0.10 9.57 33.20
N ASN A 165 -1.12 9.81 33.65
CA ASN A 165 -1.42 10.24 35.01
C ASN A 165 -1.60 9.08 36.01
N ASN A 166 -1.71 7.83 35.50
CA ASN A 166 -1.78 6.61 36.28
C ASN A 166 -0.65 5.67 35.79
N SER A 167 0.60 6.03 36.08
CA SER A 167 1.78 5.25 35.69
C SER A 167 1.71 3.83 36.29
N LYS A 168 1.10 2.89 35.57
CA LYS A 168 1.46 1.49 35.67
C LYS A 168 2.71 1.28 34.81
N ALA A 169 3.81 0.99 35.47
CA ALA A 169 5.06 0.55 34.87
C ALA A 169 4.79 -0.46 33.73
N SER A 170 5.54 -0.36 32.64
CA SER A 170 5.57 -1.37 31.57
C SER A 170 5.70 -2.75 32.24
N VAL A 171 4.60 -3.50 32.25
CA VAL A 171 4.62 -4.82 32.91
C VAL A 171 5.32 -5.78 31.94
N PHE A 172 6.61 -5.96 32.15
CA PHE A 172 7.31 -7.12 31.60
C PHE A 172 6.72 -8.36 32.27
N LYS A 173 6.49 -9.38 31.47
CA LYS A 173 6.06 -10.68 31.96
C LYS A 173 6.95 -11.75 31.37
N THR A 174 7.12 -12.79 32.16
CA THR A 174 7.82 -13.99 31.70
C THR A 174 6.91 -14.76 30.75
N VAL A 175 7.33 -14.89 29.50
CA VAL A 175 6.69 -15.72 28.49
C VAL A 175 7.48 -17.02 28.39
N SER A 176 6.82 -18.14 28.58
CA SER A 176 7.40 -19.47 28.44
C SER A 176 6.68 -20.26 27.34
N GLY A 177 7.29 -21.35 26.93
CA GLY A 177 6.65 -22.20 25.92
C GLY A 177 7.61 -23.24 25.38
N ARG A 178 7.21 -23.82 24.27
CA ARG A 178 7.96 -24.90 23.66
C ARG A 178 8.02 -24.71 22.14
N VAL A 179 9.19 -24.99 21.57
CA VAL A 179 9.40 -24.93 20.11
C VAL A 179 9.56 -26.36 19.58
N SER A 180 8.87 -26.66 18.48
CA SER A 180 8.89 -27.97 17.82
C SER A 180 8.83 -27.82 16.30
N ASP A 181 9.17 -28.91 15.60
CA ASP A 181 8.95 -29.08 14.16
C ASP A 181 8.30 -30.45 13.89
N GLU A 182 8.32 -30.92 12.63
CA GLU A 182 7.80 -32.22 12.22
C GLU A 182 8.56 -33.42 12.86
N ASN A 183 9.83 -33.21 13.26
CA ASN A 183 10.68 -34.24 13.83
C ASN A 183 10.66 -34.25 15.38
N GLY A 184 10.01 -33.27 16.03
CA GLY A 184 9.87 -33.18 17.46
C GLY A 184 10.27 -31.83 18.06
N TYR A 185 10.79 -31.83 19.27
CA TYR A 185 11.17 -30.61 19.97
C TYR A 185 12.54 -30.11 19.51
N LEU A 186 12.66 -28.77 19.32
CA LEU A 186 13.88 -28.13 18.87
C LEU A 186 14.65 -27.49 19.99
N SER A 187 15.88 -27.98 20.25
CA SER A 187 16.87 -27.32 21.11
C SER A 187 17.59 -26.19 20.35
N ASP A 188 18.20 -25.29 21.11
CA ASP A 188 19.07 -24.22 20.59
C ASP A 188 18.39 -23.24 19.63
N VAL A 189 17.05 -23.16 19.65
CA VAL A 189 16.33 -22.12 18.96
C VAL A 189 16.57 -20.80 19.67
N THR A 190 17.10 -19.81 18.99
CA THR A 190 17.28 -18.47 19.53
C THR A 190 15.92 -17.75 19.59
N VAL A 191 15.53 -17.30 20.78
CA VAL A 191 14.31 -16.54 21.02
C VAL A 191 14.69 -15.13 21.44
N ILE A 192 14.27 -14.13 20.69
CA ILE A 192 14.60 -12.72 20.89
C ILE A 192 13.34 -11.93 21.18
N SER A 193 13.33 -11.16 22.26
CA SER A 193 12.32 -10.14 22.50
C SER A 193 12.76 -8.83 21.85
N ARG A 194 12.06 -8.40 20.81
CA ARG A 194 12.44 -7.19 20.04
C ARG A 194 12.25 -5.89 20.81
N ASP A 195 11.40 -5.89 21.85
CA ASP A 195 11.05 -4.67 22.57
C ASP A 195 12.09 -4.27 23.62
N ASN A 196 12.71 -5.24 24.26
CA ASN A 196 13.74 -5.03 25.28
C ASN A 196 15.11 -5.59 24.88
N ASN A 197 15.19 -6.14 23.66
CA ASN A 197 16.42 -6.72 23.09
C ASN A 197 17.05 -7.84 23.95
N THR A 198 16.21 -8.53 24.76
CA THR A 198 16.64 -9.72 25.51
C THR A 198 16.55 -10.94 24.60
N GLN A 199 17.40 -11.92 24.88
CA GLN A 199 17.40 -13.19 24.14
C GLN A 199 17.61 -14.37 25.07
N THR A 200 17.07 -15.52 24.67
CA THR A 200 17.27 -16.83 25.30
C THR A 200 17.38 -17.91 24.23
N VAL A 201 17.71 -19.13 24.61
CA VAL A 201 17.70 -20.28 23.71
C VAL A 201 16.84 -21.39 24.32
N THR A 202 16.28 -22.24 23.45
CA THR A 202 15.51 -23.41 23.91
C THR A 202 16.43 -24.50 24.47
N ASP A 203 15.95 -25.19 25.51
CA ASP A 203 16.61 -26.36 26.07
C ASP A 203 16.47 -27.63 25.21
N SER A 204 17.02 -28.75 25.66
CA SER A 204 16.96 -30.05 24.96
C SER A 204 15.53 -30.59 24.74
N LEU A 205 14.55 -30.06 25.45
CA LEU A 205 13.12 -30.40 25.32
C LEU A 205 12.34 -29.30 24.56
N GLY A 206 13.06 -28.35 23.94
CA GLY A 206 12.48 -27.25 23.21
C GLY A 206 11.86 -26.15 24.07
N ASN A 207 12.01 -26.19 25.41
CA ASN A 207 11.40 -25.18 26.26
C ASN A 207 12.22 -23.89 26.26
N PHE A 208 11.51 -22.76 26.33
CA PHE A 208 12.11 -21.43 26.51
C PHE A 208 11.38 -20.65 27.60
N SER A 209 12.06 -19.66 28.15
CA SER A 209 11.49 -18.66 29.05
C SER A 209 12.21 -17.34 28.81
N ILE A 210 11.45 -16.27 28.58
CA ILE A 210 11.98 -14.95 28.24
C ILE A 210 11.10 -13.86 28.84
N GLU A 211 11.72 -12.77 29.31
CA GLU A 211 10.98 -11.57 29.68
C GLU A 211 10.63 -10.75 28.43
N ALA A 212 9.36 -10.45 28.25
CA ALA A 212 8.87 -9.66 27.16
C ALA A 212 7.80 -8.68 27.62
N GLN A 213 7.71 -7.57 26.93
CA GLN A 213 6.66 -6.61 27.15
C GLN A 213 5.30 -7.19 26.73
N ASN A 214 4.25 -6.85 27.44
CA ASN A 214 2.90 -7.22 27.00
C ASN A 214 2.64 -6.68 25.59
N ARG A 215 2.24 -7.54 24.65
CA ARG A 215 2.08 -7.26 23.21
C ARG A 215 3.39 -7.02 22.43
N GLY A 216 4.53 -7.25 23.06
CA GLY A 216 5.82 -7.27 22.40
C GLY A 216 5.93 -8.37 21.34
N ILE A 217 6.98 -8.35 20.56
CA ILE A 217 7.25 -9.34 19.52
C ILE A 217 8.39 -10.23 19.94
N LEU A 218 8.15 -11.54 19.98
CA LEU A 218 9.15 -12.57 20.09
C LEU A 218 9.54 -13.07 18.70
N GLU A 219 10.82 -13.13 18.44
CA GLU A 219 11.40 -13.67 17.21
C GLU A 219 12.11 -14.98 17.51
N PHE A 220 11.78 -16.02 16.73
CA PHE A 220 12.34 -17.36 16.84
C PHE A 220 13.22 -17.64 15.62
N ARG A 221 14.49 -17.93 15.85
CA ARG A 221 15.49 -18.24 14.80
C ARG A 221 16.13 -19.59 15.05
N TYR A 222 16.21 -20.40 14.03
CA TYR A 222 16.92 -21.67 14.03
C TYR A 222 17.54 -21.95 12.66
N ILE A 223 18.74 -22.53 12.64
CA ILE A 223 19.42 -22.83 11.39
C ILE A 223 18.62 -23.89 10.61
N GLY A 224 18.27 -23.60 9.35
CA GLY A 224 17.48 -24.49 8.52
C GLY A 224 15.96 -24.35 8.66
N LYS A 225 15.47 -23.45 9.50
CA LYS A 225 14.02 -23.20 9.67
C LYS A 225 13.67 -21.76 9.34
N ASN A 226 12.42 -21.52 8.96
CA ASN A 226 11.87 -20.19 8.76
C ASN A 226 11.85 -19.41 10.07
N THR A 227 12.28 -18.16 10.04
CA THR A 227 12.16 -17.26 11.20
C THR A 227 10.68 -17.01 11.51
N ILE A 228 10.26 -17.19 12.76
CA ILE A 228 8.89 -16.96 13.20
C ILE A 228 8.85 -15.73 14.09
N LEU A 229 7.90 -14.83 13.81
CA LEU A 229 7.54 -13.72 14.67
C LEU A 229 6.22 -14.04 15.38
N SER A 230 6.19 -13.88 16.70
CA SER A 230 4.99 -14.13 17.49
C SER A 230 4.75 -13.00 18.48
N ARG A 231 3.57 -12.40 18.43
CA ARG A 231 3.20 -11.35 19.39
C ARG A 231 2.86 -11.93 20.75
N VAL A 232 3.36 -11.32 21.82
CA VAL A 232 3.04 -11.68 23.20
C VAL A 232 1.57 -11.32 23.49
N SER A 233 0.75 -12.32 23.76
CA SER A 233 -0.67 -12.17 24.15
C SER A 233 -0.84 -12.21 25.67
N GLU A 234 -2.06 -12.14 26.16
CA GLU A 234 -2.37 -12.31 27.59
C GLU A 234 -1.91 -13.67 28.14
N SER A 235 -1.93 -14.70 27.28
CA SER A 235 -1.36 -16.00 27.63
C SER A 235 0.17 -15.89 27.69
N THR A 236 0.73 -16.27 28.81
CA THR A 236 2.20 -16.33 29.02
C THR A 236 2.81 -17.62 28.48
N VAL A 237 1.99 -18.54 27.94
CA VAL A 237 2.47 -19.81 27.37
C VAL A 237 2.31 -19.77 25.85
N LYS A 238 3.40 -19.99 25.12
CA LYS A 238 3.44 -19.99 23.66
C LYS A 238 4.14 -21.22 23.12
N ASN A 239 3.39 -22.07 22.42
CA ASN A 239 3.98 -23.18 21.67
C ASN A 239 4.15 -22.74 20.21
N ILE A 240 5.36 -22.92 19.68
CA ILE A 240 5.78 -22.51 18.35
C ILE A 240 6.11 -23.75 17.54
N TYR A 241 5.58 -23.82 16.33
CA TYR A 241 5.89 -24.85 15.37
C TYR A 241 6.70 -24.24 14.22
N MET A 242 7.95 -24.68 14.03
CA MET A 242 8.84 -24.19 12.97
C MET A 242 8.80 -25.11 11.77
N THR A 243 8.64 -24.53 10.60
CA THR A 243 8.73 -25.23 9.32
C THR A 243 10.12 -25.12 8.75
N ASP A 244 10.52 -26.10 7.94
CA ASP A 244 11.79 -26.02 7.22
C ASP A 244 11.83 -24.75 6.39
N GLY A 245 12.82 -23.93 6.71
CA GLY A 245 13.24 -22.88 5.83
C GLY A 245 13.86 -23.55 4.60
N ASN A 246 13.49 -23.12 3.39
CA ASN A 246 14.32 -23.38 2.26
C ASN A 246 15.68 -22.70 2.48
N MET A 247 16.47 -23.24 3.38
CA MET A 247 17.90 -23.02 3.32
C MET A 247 18.36 -23.71 2.04
N VAL A 248 18.38 -22.96 0.97
CA VAL A 248 19.55 -23.04 0.15
C VAL A 248 20.68 -22.63 1.08
N LEU A 249 21.29 -23.59 1.81
CA LEU A 249 22.67 -23.46 2.16
C LEU A 249 23.32 -23.04 0.84
N ASP A 250 23.75 -21.80 0.75
CA ASP A 250 24.82 -21.44 -0.14
C ASP A 250 26.04 -22.29 0.27
N GLU A 251 25.96 -23.58 0.04
CA GLU A 251 27.11 -24.30 -0.39
C GLU A 251 27.55 -23.53 -1.65
N LEU A 252 28.67 -22.87 -1.54
CA LEU A 252 29.36 -22.15 -2.58
C LEU A 252 29.61 -23.07 -3.77
N VAL A 253 28.58 -23.53 -4.43
CA VAL A 253 28.57 -23.87 -5.83
C VAL A 253 28.27 -22.57 -6.55
N LEU A 254 29.34 -21.84 -6.82
CA LEU A 254 29.40 -20.77 -7.79
C LEU A 254 28.96 -21.29 -9.18
N GLU A 255 27.69 -21.59 -9.35
CA GLU A 255 27.05 -21.54 -10.64
C GLU A 255 26.42 -20.18 -10.80
N ASN A 256 27.23 -19.28 -11.37
CA ASN A 256 26.84 -17.98 -11.89
C ASN A 256 25.68 -18.10 -12.89
N LYS A 257 24.44 -18.16 -12.41
CA LYS A 257 23.35 -17.53 -13.13
C LYS A 257 23.27 -16.10 -12.58
N LYS A 258 23.99 -15.17 -13.23
CA LYS A 258 23.79 -13.74 -13.04
C LYS A 258 22.31 -13.45 -13.19
N GLN A 259 21.62 -13.17 -12.09
CA GLN A 259 20.40 -12.39 -12.14
C GLN A 259 20.77 -11.07 -12.79
N GLU A 260 20.26 -10.82 -13.99
CA GLU A 260 20.41 -9.52 -14.65
C GLU A 260 19.48 -8.54 -13.93
N VAL A 261 19.99 -7.99 -12.84
CA VAL A 261 19.33 -6.93 -12.08
C VAL A 261 19.53 -5.62 -12.83
N ILE A 262 18.45 -4.94 -13.15
CA ILE A 262 18.44 -3.64 -13.79
C ILE A 262 18.11 -2.58 -12.73
N ASP A 263 18.93 -1.55 -12.68
CA ASP A 263 18.63 -0.36 -11.90
C ASP A 263 17.72 0.52 -12.76
N ASN A 264 16.52 0.82 -12.25
CA ASN A 264 15.54 1.66 -12.93
C ASN A 264 15.61 3.14 -12.52
N GLY A 265 16.67 3.52 -11.78
CA GLY A 265 16.86 4.86 -11.23
C GLY A 265 16.23 5.07 -9.85
N TYR A 266 15.29 4.22 -9.45
CA TYR A 266 14.64 4.23 -8.13
C TYR A 266 14.90 2.95 -7.32
N GLY A 267 15.50 1.93 -7.92
CA GLY A 267 15.86 0.69 -7.26
C GLY A 267 16.37 -0.38 -8.22
N LYS A 268 16.78 -1.52 -7.67
CA LYS A 268 17.24 -2.67 -8.44
C LYS A 268 16.05 -3.60 -8.70
N LEU A 269 15.67 -3.72 -9.97
CA LEU A 269 14.64 -4.65 -10.42
C LEU A 269 15.26 -5.80 -11.22
N ASP A 270 14.72 -6.99 -11.04
CA ASP A 270 15.10 -8.13 -11.89
C ASP A 270 14.56 -7.89 -13.31
N LYS A 271 15.43 -8.03 -14.32
CA LYS A 271 15.09 -7.86 -15.76
C LYS A 271 13.89 -8.72 -16.18
N LYS A 272 13.72 -9.86 -15.54
CA LYS A 272 12.58 -10.77 -15.79
C LYS A 272 11.25 -10.28 -15.23
N ARG A 273 11.29 -9.31 -14.30
CA ARG A 273 10.10 -8.70 -13.67
C ARG A 273 9.54 -7.51 -14.42
N LEU A 274 10.32 -6.98 -15.35
CA LEU A 274 9.89 -5.87 -16.17
C LEU A 274 8.99 -6.42 -17.26
N GLY A 275 7.69 -6.28 -17.17
CA GLY A 275 6.70 -6.64 -18.20
C GLY A 275 6.92 -5.90 -19.53
N TYR A 276 8.16 -5.46 -19.80
CA TYR A 276 8.58 -4.71 -20.95
C TYR A 276 10.07 -4.98 -21.30
N SER A 277 10.39 -4.87 -22.57
CA SER A 277 11.74 -5.06 -23.07
C SER A 277 12.69 -3.95 -22.61
N VAL A 278 13.70 -4.30 -21.82
CA VAL A 278 14.77 -3.42 -21.38
C VAL A 278 16.09 -3.87 -21.99
N GLU A 279 16.82 -2.94 -22.57
CA GLU A 279 18.15 -3.20 -23.13
C GLU A 279 19.20 -2.55 -22.21
N THR A 280 20.13 -3.34 -21.69
CA THR A 280 21.21 -2.86 -20.81
C THR A 280 22.57 -3.12 -21.44
N LEU A 281 23.38 -2.08 -21.51
CA LEU A 281 24.79 -2.11 -21.88
C LEU A 281 25.64 -2.03 -20.61
N ALA A 282 26.33 -3.11 -20.29
CA ALA A 282 27.25 -3.10 -19.15
C ALA A 282 28.52 -2.27 -19.49
N GLY A 283 29.04 -1.54 -18.49
CA GLY A 283 30.19 -0.64 -18.69
C GLY A 283 31.47 -1.32 -19.23
N ASN A 284 31.64 -2.62 -18.97
CA ASN A 284 32.73 -3.42 -19.54
C ASN A 284 32.62 -3.70 -21.06
N LYS A 285 31.45 -3.38 -21.64
CA LYS A 285 31.21 -3.47 -23.10
C LYS A 285 31.36 -2.11 -23.79
N ILE A 286 31.59 -1.05 -23.03
CA ILE A 286 31.91 0.28 -23.54
C ILE A 286 33.40 0.26 -23.94
N ILE A 287 33.67 0.67 -25.16
CA ILE A 287 35.05 0.64 -25.70
C ILE A 287 35.83 1.78 -25.03
N PRO A 288 37.04 1.53 -24.48
CA PRO A 288 37.82 2.57 -23.79
C PRO A 288 38.23 3.78 -24.66
N SER A 289 38.14 3.65 -25.98
CA SER A 289 38.41 4.76 -26.92
C SER A 289 37.24 5.73 -27.06
N ASN A 290 36.08 5.45 -26.51
CA ASN A 290 34.95 6.37 -26.52
C ASN A 290 35.19 7.44 -25.47
N THR A 291 35.47 8.66 -25.92
CA THR A 291 35.73 9.81 -25.03
C THR A 291 34.42 10.42 -24.49
N ASP A 292 33.29 10.16 -25.15
CA ASP A 292 31.99 10.69 -24.79
C ASP A 292 30.96 9.57 -24.64
N VAL A 293 30.01 9.76 -23.70
CA VAL A 293 28.91 8.82 -23.45
C VAL A 293 28.03 8.64 -24.69
N LYS A 294 27.85 9.67 -25.49
CA LYS A 294 27.10 9.58 -26.77
C LYS A 294 27.69 8.52 -27.69
N ASP A 295 29.02 8.46 -27.82
CA ASP A 295 29.71 7.48 -28.67
C ASP A 295 29.59 6.07 -28.10
N ALA A 296 29.54 5.97 -26.77
CA ALA A 296 29.34 4.72 -26.07
C ALA A 296 27.92 4.14 -26.26
N VAL A 297 26.93 5.00 -26.45
CA VAL A 297 25.50 4.65 -26.59
C VAL A 297 25.08 4.52 -28.06
N ALA A 298 25.73 5.27 -28.97
CA ALA A 298 25.38 5.30 -30.40
C ALA A 298 25.41 3.91 -31.01
N GLY A 299 24.29 3.49 -31.62
CA GLY A 299 24.15 2.21 -32.29
C GLY A 299 24.13 0.97 -31.39
N LYS A 300 24.14 1.14 -30.05
CA LYS A 300 24.12 0.02 -29.08
C LYS A 300 22.71 -0.41 -28.68
N PHE A 301 21.72 0.47 -28.81
CA PHE A 301 20.33 0.17 -28.48
C PHE A 301 19.46 0.19 -29.74
N ALA A 302 18.65 -0.83 -29.91
CA ALA A 302 17.81 -0.95 -31.10
C ALA A 302 16.80 0.21 -31.21
N GLY A 303 16.99 1.08 -32.20
CA GLY A 303 16.12 2.22 -32.51
C GLY A 303 16.41 3.50 -31.75
N VAL A 304 17.49 3.58 -30.99
CA VAL A 304 17.98 4.83 -30.41
C VAL A 304 18.88 5.54 -31.42
N LYS A 305 18.56 6.80 -31.71
CA LYS A 305 19.35 7.71 -32.52
C LYS A 305 19.71 8.93 -31.69
N ILE A 306 20.95 9.37 -31.75
CA ILE A 306 21.40 10.61 -31.14
C ILE A 306 21.09 11.76 -32.09
N GLY A 307 20.68 12.91 -31.54
CA GLY A 307 20.29 14.08 -32.33
C GLY A 307 21.42 14.68 -33.16
N ALA A 308 21.09 15.56 -34.10
CA ALA A 308 22.00 16.13 -35.07
C ALA A 308 23.13 17.00 -34.46
N ASN A 309 22.98 17.46 -33.21
CA ASN A 309 23.95 18.31 -32.51
C ASN A 309 24.88 17.55 -31.58
N ASP A 310 24.94 16.23 -31.71
CA ASP A 310 25.77 15.36 -30.85
C ASP A 310 25.45 15.46 -29.34
N ASP A 311 24.27 15.94 -29.01
CA ASP A 311 23.79 16.08 -27.63
C ASP A 311 23.01 14.81 -27.20
N LEU A 312 23.47 14.13 -26.16
CA LEU A 312 22.83 12.93 -25.63
C LEU A 312 21.40 13.22 -25.11
N THR A 313 21.13 14.43 -24.66
CA THR A 313 19.79 14.82 -24.19
C THR A 313 18.77 14.99 -25.34
N GLN A 314 19.27 14.94 -26.59
CA GLN A 314 18.45 14.97 -27.81
C GLN A 314 18.32 13.58 -28.46
N PHE A 315 18.52 12.49 -27.72
CA PHE A 315 18.31 11.17 -28.30
C PHE A 315 16.83 10.92 -28.63
N VAL A 316 16.59 10.21 -29.72
CA VAL A 316 15.25 9.80 -30.14
C VAL A 316 15.17 8.28 -30.06
N GLY A 317 14.20 7.79 -29.27
CA GLY A 317 13.90 6.36 -29.16
C GLY A 317 13.00 5.90 -30.32
N ARG A 318 12.94 4.59 -30.55
CA ARG A 318 12.08 4.00 -31.58
C ARG A 318 10.60 4.11 -31.17
N GLY A 319 10.01 5.25 -31.47
CA GLY A 319 8.58 5.44 -31.53
C GLY A 319 8.31 6.29 -32.77
N ARG A 320 7.30 5.95 -33.55
CA ARG A 320 6.83 6.86 -34.60
C ARG A 320 6.71 8.25 -33.98
N TYR A 321 7.06 9.28 -34.75
CA TYR A 321 6.78 10.66 -34.41
C TYR A 321 5.38 10.79 -33.80
N THR A 322 5.33 10.77 -32.47
CA THR A 322 4.05 10.79 -31.75
C THR A 322 3.46 12.19 -31.73
N THR A 323 4.30 13.21 -32.00
CA THR A 323 3.82 14.59 -32.13
C THR A 323 4.67 15.36 -33.15
N ILE A 324 4.02 16.11 -34.03
CA ILE A 324 4.69 17.07 -34.95
C ILE A 324 5.12 18.32 -34.19
N LEU A 325 4.55 18.61 -33.01
CA LEU A 325 4.73 19.85 -32.25
C LEU A 325 5.18 19.62 -30.78
N GLY A 326 5.35 18.38 -30.32
CA GLY A 326 5.79 18.05 -28.96
C GLY A 326 7.28 17.72 -28.86
N ASN A 327 7.75 17.54 -27.62
CA ASN A 327 9.11 17.08 -27.38
C ASN A 327 9.28 15.66 -27.97
N GLN A 328 10.25 15.49 -28.86
CA GLN A 328 10.54 14.22 -29.54
C GLN A 328 11.69 13.46 -28.88
N TYR A 329 12.36 14.09 -27.92
CA TYR A 329 13.56 13.55 -27.28
C TYR A 329 13.21 12.67 -26.07
N GLY A 330 13.96 11.62 -25.89
CA GLY A 330 13.88 10.78 -24.68
C GLY A 330 14.55 11.46 -23.49
N LEU A 331 14.29 10.92 -22.31
CA LEU A 331 14.79 11.44 -21.04
C LEU A 331 16.14 10.79 -20.70
N VAL A 332 17.10 11.57 -20.21
CA VAL A 332 18.38 11.07 -19.68
C VAL A 332 18.37 11.20 -18.16
N VAL A 333 18.71 10.10 -17.49
CA VAL A 333 18.81 10.04 -16.02
C VAL A 333 20.20 9.50 -15.66
N VAL A 334 20.92 10.22 -14.81
CA VAL A 334 22.26 9.85 -14.35
C VAL A 334 22.26 9.65 -12.84
N ASP A 335 22.55 8.45 -12.37
CA ASP A 335 22.54 8.06 -10.95
C ASP A 335 21.24 8.49 -10.21
N GLY A 336 20.09 8.37 -10.89
CA GLY A 336 18.79 8.75 -10.37
C GLY A 336 18.42 10.24 -10.55
N VAL A 337 19.34 11.07 -11.05
CA VAL A 337 19.09 12.49 -11.30
C VAL A 337 18.65 12.70 -12.75
N VAL A 338 17.47 13.29 -12.93
CA VAL A 338 16.95 13.63 -14.27
C VAL A 338 17.72 14.80 -14.85
N ILE A 339 18.33 14.59 -16.02
CA ILE A 339 18.97 15.64 -16.80
C ILE A 339 17.90 16.27 -17.68
N LYS A 340 17.61 17.56 -17.47
CA LYS A 340 16.57 18.27 -18.23
C LYS A 340 16.86 18.26 -19.72
N GLN A 341 15.84 17.93 -20.50
CA GLN A 341 15.88 17.97 -21.97
C GLN A 341 15.96 19.42 -22.48
N SER A 342 16.69 19.63 -23.57
CA SER A 342 16.63 20.92 -24.28
C SER A 342 15.31 20.98 -25.09
N ASN A 343 14.41 21.91 -24.73
CA ASN A 343 13.18 22.15 -25.50
C ASN A 343 13.52 22.80 -26.85
N SER A 344 13.23 22.11 -27.94
CA SER A 344 13.44 22.59 -29.32
C SER A 344 12.51 23.74 -29.76
N SER A 345 11.54 24.15 -28.93
CA SER A 345 10.50 25.14 -29.32
C SER A 345 10.74 26.57 -28.83
N MET A 346 11.79 26.81 -28.00
CA MET A 346 12.21 28.17 -27.64
C MET A 346 13.71 28.30 -27.87
N GLY A 347 14.06 29.14 -28.84
CA GLY A 347 15.46 29.44 -29.21
C GLY A 347 16.32 29.79 -28.01
N ALA A 348 17.58 29.32 -28.03
CA ALA A 348 18.60 29.43 -26.98
C ALA A 348 18.28 28.61 -25.71
N GLY A 349 18.16 27.29 -25.86
CA GLY A 349 18.07 26.34 -24.73
C GLY A 349 19.44 26.11 -24.09
N PHE A 350 19.42 25.93 -22.79
CA PHE A 350 20.54 25.37 -22.04
C PHE A 350 20.94 24.03 -22.66
N ILE A 351 22.14 23.93 -23.22
CA ILE A 351 22.76 22.67 -23.59
C ILE A 351 23.13 22.03 -22.25
N ALA A 352 22.42 20.95 -21.88
CA ALA A 352 22.84 20.17 -20.73
C ALA A 352 24.16 19.47 -21.13
N ASP A 353 25.26 19.98 -20.63
CA ASP A 353 26.59 19.40 -20.86
C ASP A 353 26.63 18.01 -20.20
N THR A 354 26.60 16.94 -21.00
CA THR A 354 26.83 15.57 -20.53
C THR A 354 28.33 15.19 -20.51
N GLY A 355 29.21 16.12 -20.89
CA GLY A 355 30.68 15.94 -20.92
C GLY A 355 31.30 15.70 -19.55
N PHE A 356 30.55 15.95 -18.45
CA PHE A 356 31.02 15.61 -17.10
C PHE A 356 31.03 14.12 -16.81
N ILE A 357 30.35 13.31 -17.64
CA ILE A 357 30.23 11.85 -17.45
C ILE A 357 31.41 11.18 -18.13
N ASN A 358 32.42 10.78 -17.37
CA ASN A 358 33.53 10.00 -17.89
C ASN A 358 33.06 8.58 -18.24
N THR A 359 33.24 8.17 -19.49
CA THR A 359 32.87 6.85 -20.01
C THR A 359 33.51 5.70 -19.23
N GLU A 360 34.74 5.89 -18.73
CA GLU A 360 35.43 4.90 -17.89
C GLU A 360 34.74 4.68 -16.54
N ASN A 361 33.98 5.68 -16.08
CA ASN A 361 33.26 5.63 -14.81
C ASN A 361 31.84 5.07 -14.94
N ILE A 362 31.38 4.68 -16.13
CA ILE A 362 30.07 4.09 -16.33
C ILE A 362 30.06 2.63 -15.88
N GLU A 363 29.14 2.29 -14.99
CA GLU A 363 28.83 0.91 -14.59
C GLU A 363 27.90 0.24 -15.59
N SER A 364 26.83 0.94 -15.99
CA SER A 364 25.87 0.46 -16.98
C SER A 364 25.08 1.59 -17.61
N VAL A 365 24.59 1.36 -18.83
CA VAL A 365 23.57 2.20 -19.49
C VAL A 365 22.38 1.32 -19.80
N THR A 366 21.18 1.72 -19.39
CA THR A 366 19.94 1.00 -19.59
C THR A 366 18.97 1.84 -20.40
N TYR A 367 18.38 1.27 -21.45
CA TYR A 367 17.35 1.93 -22.23
C TYR A 367 15.97 1.35 -21.89
N LEU A 368 15.09 2.18 -21.35
CA LEU A 368 13.68 1.88 -21.10
C LEU A 368 12.85 2.36 -22.28
N LYS A 369 12.08 1.46 -22.89
CA LYS A 369 11.28 1.77 -24.07
C LYS A 369 9.90 2.27 -23.67
N GLY A 370 9.44 3.34 -24.31
CA GLY A 370 8.08 3.85 -24.36
C GLY A 370 7.21 3.68 -23.10
N LEU A 371 6.31 2.70 -23.11
CA LEU A 371 5.36 2.46 -22.03
C LEU A 371 6.04 2.18 -20.67
N ALA A 372 7.15 1.47 -20.70
CA ALA A 372 7.97 1.19 -19.53
C ALA A 372 8.55 2.44 -18.88
N ALA A 373 9.04 3.32 -19.72
CA ALA A 373 9.62 4.59 -19.31
C ALA A 373 8.54 5.55 -18.80
N THR A 374 7.35 5.52 -19.41
CA THR A 374 6.20 6.33 -18.99
C THR A 374 5.69 5.93 -17.61
N ASN A 375 5.70 4.65 -17.28
CA ASN A 375 5.28 4.16 -15.96
C ASN A 375 6.19 4.65 -14.81
N ILE A 376 7.46 4.93 -15.10
CA ILE A 376 8.44 5.33 -14.09
C ILE A 376 8.66 6.84 -14.08
N TYR A 377 8.69 7.47 -15.26
CA TYR A 377 9.10 8.87 -15.45
C TYR A 377 7.98 9.76 -16.01
N GLY A 378 6.73 9.29 -15.97
CA GLY A 378 5.56 10.05 -16.44
C GLY A 378 5.64 10.40 -17.95
N SER A 379 5.04 11.53 -18.32
CA SER A 379 5.02 12.04 -19.71
C SER A 379 6.41 12.27 -20.29
N ASP A 380 7.38 12.64 -19.45
CA ASP A 380 8.75 12.91 -19.86
C ASP A 380 9.49 11.65 -20.33
N GLY A 381 9.08 10.48 -19.82
CA GLY A 381 9.56 9.18 -20.25
C GLY A 381 8.91 8.62 -21.51
N SER A 382 7.87 9.27 -22.07
CA SER A 382 7.06 8.74 -23.21
C SER A 382 7.87 8.39 -24.45
N ASN A 383 8.96 9.10 -24.69
CA ASN A 383 9.88 8.89 -25.83
C ASN A 383 11.03 7.95 -25.50
N GLY A 384 10.98 7.29 -24.33
CA GLY A 384 12.03 6.41 -23.80
C GLY A 384 12.96 7.12 -22.81
N VAL A 385 13.61 6.35 -21.96
CA VAL A 385 14.56 6.84 -20.94
C VAL A 385 15.89 6.12 -21.06
N LEU A 386 16.99 6.88 -21.07
CA LEU A 386 18.34 6.38 -20.91
C LEU A 386 18.77 6.54 -19.45
N LEU A 387 18.96 5.44 -18.76
CA LEU A 387 19.49 5.41 -17.40
C LEU A 387 20.99 5.16 -17.44
N ILE A 388 21.77 6.10 -17.00
CA ILE A 388 23.23 5.98 -16.90
C ILE A 388 23.58 5.83 -15.43
N LYS A 389 24.26 4.76 -15.10
CA LYS A 389 24.75 4.50 -13.76
C LYS A 389 26.27 4.55 -13.75
N THR A 390 26.83 5.33 -12.81
CA THR A 390 28.27 5.44 -12.64
C THR A 390 28.80 4.46 -11.58
N LYS A 391 30.08 4.12 -11.66
CA LYS A 391 30.77 3.25 -10.69
C LYS A 391 30.90 3.92 -9.31
N THR A 392 30.87 5.24 -9.26
CA THR A 392 30.89 6.02 -8.01
C THR A 392 29.55 6.00 -7.28
N GLY A 393 28.44 5.82 -7.99
CA GLY A 393 27.10 5.60 -7.42
C GLY A 393 26.88 4.19 -6.88
N SER A 394 27.82 3.26 -7.11
CA SER A 394 27.68 1.86 -6.73
C SER A 394 28.84 1.42 -5.83
N SER A 395 28.57 1.29 -4.55
CA SER A 395 29.52 0.71 -3.59
C SER A 395 29.54 -0.81 -3.68
N SER A 396 30.21 -1.39 -4.68
CA SER A 396 30.60 -2.81 -4.60
C SER A 396 31.78 -3.15 -5.51
N PHE A 397 32.96 -3.21 -4.91
CA PHE A 397 34.12 -3.87 -5.51
C PHE A 397 33.90 -5.38 -5.58
N LYS A 398 33.87 -6.00 -6.76
CA LYS A 398 34.12 -7.44 -6.91
C LYS A 398 34.90 -7.84 -8.15
N LYS A 399 35.82 -8.77 -7.87
CA LYS A 399 36.92 -9.35 -8.63
C LYS A 399 36.55 -9.97 -10.02
N LYS A 400 37.51 -9.87 -10.97
CA LYS A 400 37.54 -10.52 -12.28
C LYS A 400 37.50 -12.04 -12.20
N LYS A 401 36.74 -12.72 -13.10
CA LYS A 401 37.00 -14.09 -13.54
C LYS A 401 36.64 -14.39 -15.00
N LYS A 402 37.35 -15.36 -15.55
CA LYS A 402 37.58 -15.73 -16.94
C LYS A 402 36.35 -16.22 -17.74
N ARG A 403 36.47 -16.06 -19.07
CA ARG A 403 35.57 -16.51 -20.14
C ARG A 403 35.49 -18.05 -20.27
N GLN A 404 34.33 -18.56 -20.66
CA GLN A 404 34.18 -19.73 -21.54
C GLN A 404 33.03 -19.50 -22.53
N LEU A 405 33.28 -19.93 -23.79
CA LEU A 405 32.37 -19.90 -24.93
C LEU A 405 31.45 -21.12 -24.92
N GLY A 406 30.24 -20.97 -25.45
CA GLY A 406 29.49 -22.12 -25.92
C GLY A 406 28.00 -21.88 -26.17
N ASN A 407 27.61 -21.92 -27.42
CA ASN A 407 26.38 -22.39 -28.06
C ASN A 407 25.11 -21.52 -28.06
N THR A 408 24.67 -21.25 -29.28
CA THR A 408 23.42 -20.68 -29.74
C THR A 408 22.20 -21.54 -29.38
N PRO A 409 21.08 -20.98 -28.95
CA PRO A 409 19.82 -21.70 -28.89
C PRO A 409 18.89 -21.34 -30.05
N THR A 410 18.25 -22.37 -30.55
CA THR A 410 17.19 -22.41 -31.55
C THR A 410 15.93 -21.75 -31.02
N TYR A 411 15.27 -20.92 -31.85
CA TYR A 411 14.00 -20.28 -31.57
C TYR A 411 12.87 -21.32 -31.57
N ASN A 412 12.10 -21.37 -30.47
CA ASN A 412 10.77 -21.96 -30.48
C ASN A 412 9.78 -20.85 -30.10
N GLU A 413 8.82 -20.63 -30.99
CA GLU A 413 7.66 -19.76 -30.80
C GLU A 413 6.74 -20.31 -29.68
N TYR A 414 6.16 -19.42 -28.94
CA TYR A 414 5.34 -19.53 -27.74
C TYR A 414 6.12 -19.52 -26.42
N VAL A 415 6.42 -18.31 -25.98
CA VAL A 415 6.70 -18.05 -24.57
C VAL A 415 5.37 -17.68 -23.91
N GLU A 416 4.75 -18.64 -23.22
CA GLU A 416 3.85 -18.30 -22.12
C GLU A 416 4.70 -17.53 -21.11
N ILE A 417 4.40 -16.25 -20.96
CA ILE A 417 5.00 -15.42 -19.92
C ILE A 417 4.25 -15.76 -18.62
N GLU A 418 4.68 -16.86 -17.98
CA GLU A 418 4.42 -16.98 -16.55
C GLU A 418 5.27 -15.92 -15.86
N GLU A 419 4.64 -14.88 -15.36
CA GLU A 419 5.24 -13.96 -14.40
C GLU A 419 5.51 -14.74 -13.11
N ILE A 420 6.64 -15.45 -13.07
CA ILE A 420 7.11 -16.06 -11.83
C ILE A 420 7.69 -14.93 -10.99
N ILE A 421 6.84 -14.31 -10.19
CA ILE A 421 7.27 -13.41 -9.12
C ILE A 421 8.08 -14.27 -8.15
N ASN A 422 9.40 -14.08 -8.14
CA ASN A 422 10.34 -14.95 -7.44
C ASN A 422 10.57 -14.53 -5.98
N GLU A 423 9.64 -13.70 -5.42
CA GLU A 423 9.72 -13.26 -4.04
C GLU A 423 9.38 -14.39 -3.08
N PRO A 424 10.10 -14.49 -1.96
CA PRO A 424 9.87 -15.53 -0.97
C PRO A 424 8.39 -15.60 -0.52
N TYR A 425 7.77 -14.45 -0.28
CA TYR A 425 6.37 -14.38 0.16
C TYR A 425 5.39 -14.88 -0.93
N ILE A 426 5.68 -14.70 -2.21
CA ILE A 426 4.83 -15.24 -3.29
C ILE A 426 5.01 -16.76 -3.41
N LYS A 427 6.23 -17.28 -3.25
CA LYS A 427 6.46 -18.73 -3.24
C LYS A 427 5.71 -19.41 -2.10
N GLU A 428 5.74 -18.81 -0.90
CA GLU A 428 5.04 -19.36 0.26
C GLU A 428 3.52 -19.32 0.07
N ILE A 429 2.96 -18.18 -0.33
CA ILE A 429 1.51 -18.04 -0.51
C ILE A 429 0.99 -18.92 -1.66
N SER A 430 1.78 -19.15 -2.70
CA SER A 430 1.41 -20.02 -3.83
C SER A 430 1.31 -21.51 -3.48
N GLN A 431 1.84 -21.92 -2.33
CA GLN A 431 1.69 -23.28 -1.81
C GLN A 431 0.32 -23.51 -1.15
N THR A 432 -0.43 -22.45 -0.87
CA THR A 432 -1.76 -22.57 -0.28
C THR A 432 -2.78 -23.06 -1.30
N THR A 433 -3.73 -23.89 -0.86
CA THR A 433 -4.74 -24.49 -1.74
C THR A 433 -6.11 -23.81 -1.64
N THR A 434 -6.31 -22.97 -0.61
CA THR A 434 -7.57 -22.23 -0.41
C THR A 434 -7.27 -20.74 -0.30
N ILE A 435 -8.25 -19.91 -0.67
CA ILE A 435 -8.13 -18.46 -0.59
C ILE A 435 -8.06 -18.00 0.87
N GLU A 436 -8.71 -18.70 1.79
CA GLU A 436 -8.68 -18.42 3.22
C GLU A 436 -7.30 -18.67 3.80
N ASP A 437 -6.62 -19.73 3.40
CA ASP A 437 -5.25 -20.03 3.86
C ASP A 437 -4.24 -19.08 3.20
N ALA A 438 -4.44 -18.74 1.93
CA ALA A 438 -3.66 -17.69 1.26
C ALA A 438 -3.79 -16.35 2.00
N TYR A 439 -5.00 -15.97 2.40
CA TYR A 439 -5.21 -14.73 3.14
C TYR A 439 -4.58 -14.76 4.53
N LYS A 440 -4.66 -15.88 5.25
CA LYS A 440 -3.95 -16.05 6.54
C LYS A 440 -2.43 -15.96 6.37
N MET A 441 -1.89 -16.58 5.31
CA MET A 441 -0.47 -16.50 4.99
C MET A 441 -0.06 -15.04 4.72
N TYR A 442 -0.79 -14.32 3.88
CA TYR A 442 -0.59 -12.89 3.66
C TYR A 442 -0.58 -12.09 4.97
N LEU A 443 -1.54 -12.31 5.86
CA LEU A 443 -1.60 -11.62 7.15
C LEU A 443 -0.36 -11.88 8.03
N SER A 444 0.18 -13.09 8.00
CA SER A 444 1.42 -13.41 8.72
C SER A 444 2.65 -12.77 8.07
N GLN A 445 2.72 -12.77 6.75
CA GLN A 445 3.82 -12.16 5.99
C GLN A 445 3.88 -10.64 6.12
N ARG A 446 2.74 -9.97 6.36
CA ARG A 446 2.71 -8.53 6.62
C ARG A 446 3.58 -8.10 7.81
N GLU A 447 3.79 -8.95 8.80
CA GLU A 447 4.66 -8.64 9.93
C GLU A 447 6.11 -8.41 9.48
N LEU A 448 6.55 -9.10 8.43
CA LEU A 448 7.89 -9.01 7.86
C LEU A 448 7.98 -7.97 6.73
N TYR A 449 7.03 -8.03 5.81
CA TYR A 449 7.08 -7.31 4.53
C TYR A 449 6.17 -6.09 4.47
N GLY A 450 5.33 -5.85 5.48
CA GLY A 450 4.30 -4.80 5.46
C GLY A 450 4.81 -3.35 5.44
N LYS A 451 6.14 -3.14 5.43
CA LYS A 451 6.76 -1.84 5.18
C LYS A 451 7.17 -1.65 3.72
N ASP A 452 7.19 -2.71 2.94
CA ASP A 452 7.51 -2.68 1.52
C ASP A 452 6.20 -2.55 0.71
N ILE A 453 6.08 -1.47 -0.02
CA ILE A 453 4.90 -1.19 -0.85
C ILE A 453 4.74 -2.22 -1.96
N ASN A 454 5.85 -2.72 -2.52
CA ASN A 454 5.82 -3.74 -3.57
C ASN A 454 5.16 -5.03 -3.09
N PHE A 455 5.36 -5.38 -1.82
CA PHE A 455 4.68 -6.52 -1.22
C PHE A 455 3.17 -6.48 -1.43
N PHE A 456 2.52 -5.32 -1.20
CA PHE A 456 1.07 -5.20 -1.37
C PHE A 456 0.65 -5.26 -2.84
N PHE A 457 1.44 -4.72 -3.76
CA PHE A 457 1.16 -4.81 -5.20
C PHE A 457 1.29 -6.24 -5.72
N ASP A 458 2.32 -6.97 -5.30
CA ASP A 458 2.56 -8.35 -5.70
C ASP A 458 1.49 -9.29 -5.13
N ILE A 459 1.18 -9.15 -3.83
CA ILE A 459 0.12 -9.93 -3.18
C ILE A 459 -1.25 -9.63 -3.81
N ALA A 460 -1.56 -8.36 -4.11
CA ALA A 460 -2.80 -8.02 -4.79
C ALA A 460 -2.90 -8.66 -6.18
N SER A 461 -1.79 -8.68 -6.93
CA SER A 461 -1.70 -9.37 -8.22
C SER A 461 -1.93 -10.88 -8.08
N TYR A 462 -1.37 -11.50 -7.04
CA TYR A 462 -1.63 -12.90 -6.71
C TYR A 462 -3.13 -13.16 -6.44
N PHE A 463 -3.79 -12.34 -5.59
CA PHE A 463 -5.22 -12.49 -5.30
C PHE A 463 -6.13 -12.14 -6.48
N LYS A 464 -5.67 -11.33 -7.45
CA LYS A 464 -6.38 -11.08 -8.71
C LYS A 464 -6.61 -12.38 -9.49
N ASN A 465 -5.63 -13.29 -9.47
CA ASN A 465 -5.75 -14.60 -10.13
C ASN A 465 -6.83 -15.50 -9.50
N TRP A 466 -7.17 -15.29 -8.23
CA TRP A 466 -8.28 -15.94 -7.55
C TRP A 466 -9.65 -15.31 -7.87
N ASN A 467 -9.68 -14.25 -8.71
CA ASN A 467 -10.87 -13.49 -9.06
C ASN A 467 -11.63 -12.92 -7.84
N ASN A 468 -10.90 -12.61 -6.75
CA ASN A 468 -11.46 -12.04 -5.54
C ASN A 468 -11.13 -10.55 -5.42
N LEU A 469 -11.89 -9.73 -6.16
CA LEU A 469 -11.69 -8.27 -6.21
C LEU A 469 -11.85 -7.59 -4.84
N TYR A 470 -12.62 -8.17 -3.92
CA TYR A 470 -12.76 -7.65 -2.56
C TYR A 470 -11.42 -7.68 -1.80
N LEU A 471 -10.72 -8.82 -1.83
CA LEU A 471 -9.40 -8.92 -1.19
C LEU A 471 -8.36 -8.08 -1.92
N VAL A 472 -8.37 -8.08 -3.24
CA VAL A 472 -7.46 -7.24 -4.05
C VAL A 472 -7.57 -5.77 -3.66
N LYS A 473 -8.80 -5.23 -3.61
CA LYS A 473 -9.08 -3.86 -3.18
C LYS A 473 -8.57 -3.60 -1.77
N ARG A 474 -8.87 -4.51 -0.85
CA ARG A 474 -8.48 -4.40 0.55
C ARG A 474 -6.95 -4.38 0.71
N ILE A 475 -6.25 -5.28 0.02
CA ILE A 475 -4.79 -5.38 0.07
C ILE A 475 -4.13 -4.14 -0.55
N LEU A 476 -4.57 -3.70 -1.73
CA LEU A 476 -4.04 -2.50 -2.37
C LEU A 476 -4.25 -1.25 -1.53
N SER A 477 -5.39 -1.13 -0.87
CA SER A 477 -5.68 0.06 -0.07
C SER A 477 -4.73 0.24 1.13
N ASN A 478 -4.03 -0.83 1.60
CA ASN A 478 -3.00 -0.69 2.64
C ASN A 478 -1.86 0.24 2.23
N VAL A 479 -1.60 0.38 0.93
CA VAL A 479 -0.59 1.32 0.41
C VAL A 479 -0.88 2.74 0.88
N LEU A 480 -2.15 3.13 0.99
CA LEU A 480 -2.56 4.45 1.50
C LEU A 480 -2.23 4.63 2.98
N GLU A 481 -2.34 3.56 3.78
CA GLU A 481 -2.02 3.58 5.21
C GLU A 481 -0.51 3.66 5.49
N ILE A 482 0.31 3.10 4.59
CA ILE A 482 1.76 3.09 4.73
C ILE A 482 2.37 4.39 4.20
N ASN A 483 1.76 4.98 3.19
CA ASN A 483 2.21 6.21 2.54
C ASN A 483 1.93 7.45 3.40
N LYS A 484 2.32 7.42 4.67
CA LYS A 484 2.07 8.50 5.65
C LYS A 484 2.70 9.84 5.24
N ASN A 485 3.79 9.81 4.46
CA ASN A 485 4.50 10.99 4.00
C ASN A 485 3.89 11.60 2.73
N LEU A 486 2.79 11.05 2.25
CA LEU A 486 2.09 11.47 1.04
C LEU A 486 3.02 11.57 -0.18
N ASP A 487 3.75 10.48 -0.46
CA ASP A 487 4.50 10.37 -1.70
C ASP A 487 3.54 10.22 -2.88
N LEU A 488 3.51 11.22 -3.75
CA LEU A 488 2.57 11.29 -4.87
C LEU A 488 2.89 10.27 -5.96
N GLU A 489 4.14 9.86 -6.11
CA GLU A 489 4.52 8.80 -7.05
C GLU A 489 3.90 7.45 -6.65
N ILE A 490 3.90 7.15 -5.35
CA ILE A 490 3.24 5.95 -4.82
C ILE A 490 1.73 5.99 -5.12
N LEU A 491 1.09 7.15 -4.94
CA LEU A 491 -0.33 7.31 -5.27
C LEU A 491 -0.59 7.11 -6.77
N ARG A 492 0.30 7.59 -7.65
CA ARG A 492 0.18 7.36 -9.11
C ARG A 492 0.28 5.89 -9.45
N VAL A 493 1.25 5.17 -8.88
CA VAL A 493 1.39 3.72 -9.08
C VAL A 493 0.15 2.99 -8.58
N LEU A 494 -0.39 3.38 -7.43
CA LEU A 494 -1.61 2.79 -6.89
C LEU A 494 -2.82 3.03 -7.82
N ALA A 495 -2.98 4.26 -8.36
CA ALA A 495 -4.04 4.57 -9.31
C ALA A 495 -3.93 3.71 -10.58
N TYR A 496 -2.71 3.54 -11.12
CA TYR A 496 -2.47 2.67 -12.27
C TYR A 496 -2.76 1.20 -11.98
N LYS A 497 -2.46 0.72 -10.76
CA LYS A 497 -2.81 -0.65 -10.34
C LYS A 497 -4.31 -0.85 -10.22
N TYR A 498 -5.04 0.14 -9.74
CA TYR A 498 -6.49 0.11 -9.75
C TYR A 498 -7.07 0.09 -11.17
N ASP A 499 -6.53 0.91 -12.10
CA ASP A 499 -6.94 0.90 -13.51
C ASP A 499 -6.62 -0.45 -14.18
N GLU A 500 -5.43 -1.02 -13.95
CA GLU A 500 -5.02 -2.34 -14.46
C GLU A 500 -5.99 -3.45 -14.01
N PHE A 501 -6.51 -3.33 -12.80
CA PHE A 501 -7.43 -4.31 -12.23
C PHE A 501 -8.91 -3.98 -12.50
N GLU A 502 -9.18 -2.95 -13.31
CA GLU A 502 -10.52 -2.47 -13.66
C GLU A 502 -11.33 -1.95 -12.46
N MET A 503 -10.62 -1.47 -11.43
CA MET A 503 -11.20 -0.89 -10.22
C MET A 503 -11.33 0.63 -10.36
N PHE A 504 -12.15 1.06 -11.33
CA PHE A 504 -12.20 2.46 -11.76
C PHE A 504 -12.78 3.42 -10.70
N GLU A 505 -13.63 2.96 -9.79
CA GLU A 505 -14.11 3.79 -8.68
C GLU A 505 -12.94 4.19 -7.75
N GLU A 506 -12.06 3.24 -7.47
CA GLU A 506 -10.89 3.44 -6.63
C GLU A 506 -9.83 4.30 -7.31
N SER A 507 -9.56 4.06 -8.59
CA SER A 507 -8.60 4.87 -9.35
C SER A 507 -9.06 6.32 -9.47
N ILE A 508 -10.36 6.57 -9.72
CA ILE A 508 -10.96 7.91 -9.74
C ILE A 508 -10.67 8.64 -8.42
N ASN A 509 -10.93 7.99 -7.28
CA ASN A 509 -10.70 8.60 -5.98
C ASN A 509 -9.23 9.00 -5.78
N VAL A 510 -8.29 8.17 -6.23
CA VAL A 510 -6.86 8.48 -6.13
C VAL A 510 -6.45 9.59 -7.10
N TYR A 511 -6.96 9.61 -8.34
CA TYR A 511 -6.66 10.70 -9.29
C TYR A 511 -7.24 12.04 -8.84
N GLU A 512 -8.45 12.06 -8.26
CA GLU A 512 -9.02 13.30 -7.69
C GLU A 512 -8.11 13.88 -6.61
N GLN A 513 -7.52 13.03 -5.77
CA GLN A 513 -6.56 13.45 -4.74
C GLN A 513 -5.24 13.92 -5.35
N LEU A 514 -4.66 13.18 -6.29
CA LEU A 514 -3.45 13.59 -7.00
C LEU A 514 -3.61 15.00 -7.58
N ILE A 515 -4.74 15.27 -8.22
CA ILE A 515 -5.05 16.60 -8.75
C ILE A 515 -5.16 17.65 -7.65
N SER A 516 -5.72 17.30 -6.47
CA SER A 516 -5.81 18.24 -5.35
C SER A 516 -4.46 18.60 -4.75
N PHE A 517 -3.49 17.67 -4.76
CA PHE A 517 -2.13 17.88 -4.24
C PHE A 517 -1.21 18.50 -5.28
N GLU A 518 -1.35 18.12 -6.55
CA GLU A 518 -0.52 18.60 -7.65
C GLU A 518 -1.39 19.02 -8.84
N PRO A 519 -2.08 20.17 -8.73
CA PRO A 519 -3.00 20.64 -9.77
C PRO A 519 -2.31 21.05 -11.09
N SER A 520 -0.98 21.16 -11.08
CA SER A 520 -0.19 21.50 -12.27
C SER A 520 0.10 20.30 -13.19
N GLU A 521 -0.11 19.06 -12.72
CA GLU A 521 0.23 17.84 -13.45
C GLU A 521 -0.90 17.44 -14.41
N SER A 522 -0.64 17.58 -15.73
CA SER A 522 -1.64 17.40 -16.79
C SER A 522 -2.08 15.94 -17.01
N GLN A 523 -1.20 14.97 -16.74
CA GLN A 523 -1.49 13.56 -16.95
C GLN A 523 -2.59 13.06 -16.01
N SER A 524 -2.62 13.57 -14.77
CA SER A 524 -3.63 13.18 -13.78
C SER A 524 -5.05 13.53 -14.24
N TYR A 525 -5.25 14.69 -14.89
CA TYR A 525 -6.55 15.07 -15.44
C TYR A 525 -6.99 14.15 -16.58
N ARG A 526 -6.06 13.83 -17.49
CA ARG A 526 -6.34 12.89 -18.58
C ARG A 526 -6.72 11.51 -18.05
N ASN A 527 -5.95 10.98 -17.08
CA ASN A 527 -6.20 9.68 -16.50
C ASN A 527 -7.54 9.66 -15.75
N LEU A 528 -7.85 10.72 -14.99
CA LEU A 528 -9.14 10.86 -14.33
C LEU A 528 -10.31 10.81 -15.34
N ALA A 529 -10.20 11.55 -16.46
CA ALA A 529 -11.23 11.55 -17.49
C ALA A 529 -11.41 10.15 -18.10
N LEU A 530 -10.30 9.44 -18.36
CA LEU A 530 -10.34 8.07 -18.88
C LEU A 530 -10.96 7.09 -17.89
N SER A 531 -10.59 7.17 -16.60
CA SER A 531 -11.18 6.31 -15.56
C SER A 531 -12.67 6.59 -15.37
N TYR A 532 -13.11 7.86 -15.44
CA TYR A 532 -14.55 8.18 -15.47
C TYR A 532 -15.25 7.57 -16.70
N GLN A 533 -14.63 7.63 -17.88
CA GLN A 533 -15.19 7.01 -19.09
C GLN A 533 -15.33 5.50 -18.95
N LEU A 534 -14.28 4.82 -18.46
CA LEU A 534 -14.27 3.37 -18.25
C LEU A 534 -15.26 2.95 -17.15
N ASN A 535 -15.47 3.81 -16.15
CA ASN A 535 -16.50 3.63 -15.12
C ASN A 535 -17.91 4.06 -15.58
N LYS A 536 -18.12 4.32 -16.89
CA LYS A 536 -19.39 4.73 -17.48
C LYS A 536 -19.98 6.05 -16.94
N GLN A 537 -19.15 6.88 -16.31
CA GLN A 537 -19.52 8.21 -15.86
C GLN A 537 -19.23 9.25 -16.96
N PHE A 538 -19.86 9.07 -18.11
CA PHE A 538 -19.56 9.79 -19.36
C PHE A 538 -19.65 11.30 -19.23
N THR A 539 -20.65 11.81 -18.50
CA THR A 539 -20.82 13.25 -18.29
C THR A 539 -19.62 13.89 -17.61
N LYS A 540 -19.09 13.23 -16.54
CA LYS A 540 -17.92 13.75 -15.82
C LYS A 540 -16.65 13.67 -16.68
N ALA A 541 -16.47 12.59 -17.41
CA ALA A 541 -15.38 12.47 -18.37
C ALA A 541 -15.43 13.60 -19.41
N GLN A 542 -16.61 13.87 -19.97
CA GLN A 542 -16.83 14.93 -20.96
C GLN A 542 -16.55 16.32 -20.39
N GLU A 543 -16.94 16.58 -19.13
CA GLU A 543 -16.64 17.85 -18.47
C GLU A 543 -15.14 18.11 -18.37
N ILE A 544 -14.36 17.09 -17.99
CA ILE A 544 -12.90 17.21 -17.89
C ILE A 544 -12.29 17.44 -19.27
N TYR A 545 -12.66 16.65 -20.28
CA TYR A 545 -12.15 16.81 -21.64
C TYR A 545 -12.51 18.18 -22.23
N ASN A 546 -13.72 18.69 -21.99
CA ASN A 546 -14.11 20.04 -22.38
C ASN A 546 -13.25 21.11 -21.72
N LYS A 547 -13.03 21.02 -20.41
CA LYS A 547 -12.16 21.96 -19.68
C LYS A 547 -10.73 21.96 -20.22
N ILE A 548 -10.20 20.79 -20.57
CA ILE A 548 -8.89 20.66 -21.20
C ILE A 548 -8.90 21.32 -22.58
N HIS A 549 -9.91 21.02 -23.41
CA HIS A 549 -10.02 21.54 -24.77
C HIS A 549 -10.09 23.08 -24.80
N TYR A 550 -10.83 23.69 -23.87
CA TYR A 550 -10.99 25.14 -23.78
C TYR A 550 -9.95 25.81 -22.86
N ASN A 551 -8.88 25.09 -22.43
CA ASN A 551 -7.82 25.58 -21.55
C ASN A 551 -8.36 26.23 -20.26
N GLN A 552 -9.36 25.63 -19.64
CA GLN A 552 -10.03 26.16 -18.42
C GLN A 552 -9.31 25.78 -17.10
N TYR A 553 -8.25 24.99 -17.17
CA TYR A 553 -7.41 24.67 -16.01
C TYR A 553 -6.26 25.68 -15.92
N SER A 554 -6.38 26.69 -15.04
CA SER A 554 -5.40 27.77 -14.90
C SER A 554 -4.08 27.29 -14.29
N ASP A 555 -4.14 26.25 -13.47
CA ASP A 555 -2.99 25.74 -12.70
C ASP A 555 -2.13 24.76 -13.51
N VAL A 556 -2.62 24.28 -14.65
CA VAL A 556 -1.89 23.37 -15.52
C VAL A 556 -1.05 24.14 -16.53
N ASN A 557 0.25 23.92 -16.51
CA ASN A 557 1.19 24.62 -17.41
C ASN A 557 0.93 24.33 -18.89
N SER A 558 0.60 23.10 -19.26
CA SER A 558 0.31 22.73 -20.65
C SER A 558 -0.21 21.30 -20.78
N PHE A 559 -1.18 21.11 -21.66
CA PHE A 559 -1.59 19.79 -22.17
C PHE A 559 -0.98 19.45 -23.54
N ASN A 560 -0.01 20.23 -24.03
CA ASN A 560 0.47 20.12 -25.43
C ASN A 560 0.92 18.71 -25.81
N GLY A 561 1.66 18.01 -24.94
CA GLY A 561 2.09 16.63 -25.17
C GLY A 561 0.96 15.60 -25.21
N LEU A 562 -0.21 15.92 -24.64
CA LEU A 562 -1.35 15.01 -24.49
C LEU A 562 -2.51 15.33 -25.44
N LYS A 563 -2.50 16.49 -26.10
CA LYS A 563 -3.64 16.98 -26.90
C LYS A 563 -4.15 15.98 -27.96
N GLN A 564 -3.26 15.28 -28.65
CA GLN A 564 -3.67 14.32 -29.68
C GLN A 564 -4.37 13.11 -29.07
N THR A 565 -3.82 12.58 -27.98
CA THR A 565 -4.39 11.45 -27.23
C THR A 565 -5.75 11.83 -26.65
N ILE A 566 -5.82 12.98 -25.98
CA ILE A 566 -7.06 13.51 -25.38
C ILE A 566 -8.14 13.72 -26.44
N ASN A 567 -7.80 14.30 -27.60
CA ASN A 567 -8.76 14.49 -28.69
C ASN A 567 -9.27 13.16 -29.27
N ALA A 568 -8.42 12.13 -29.35
CA ALA A 568 -8.85 10.80 -29.79
C ALA A 568 -9.79 10.15 -28.77
N GLU A 569 -9.44 10.23 -27.49
CA GLU A 569 -10.24 9.69 -26.38
C GLU A 569 -11.60 10.40 -26.28
N TYR A 570 -11.60 11.74 -26.41
CA TYR A 570 -12.83 12.53 -26.41
C TYR A 570 -13.76 12.19 -27.59
N LYS A 571 -13.21 12.00 -28.80
CA LYS A 571 -14.00 11.53 -29.96
C LYS A 571 -14.63 10.16 -29.71
N ASN A 572 -13.88 9.25 -29.13
CA ASN A 572 -14.38 7.93 -28.75
C ASN A 572 -15.49 8.03 -27.70
N LEU A 573 -15.33 8.90 -26.69
CA LEU A 573 -16.35 9.14 -25.67
C LEU A 573 -17.67 9.65 -26.31
N VAL A 574 -17.58 10.65 -27.19
CA VAL A 574 -18.77 11.22 -27.90
C VAL A 574 -19.45 10.16 -28.77
N ALA A 575 -18.68 9.33 -29.46
CA ALA A 575 -19.22 8.24 -30.26
C ALA A 575 -19.96 7.19 -29.39
N LEU A 576 -19.39 6.82 -28.24
CA LEU A 576 -20.01 5.89 -27.28
C LEU A 576 -21.29 6.47 -26.68
N HIS A 577 -21.27 7.73 -26.26
CA HIS A 577 -22.41 8.41 -25.64
C HIS A 577 -23.59 8.60 -26.62
N ASN A 578 -23.32 8.77 -27.90
CA ASN A 578 -24.38 8.90 -28.93
C ASN A 578 -24.95 7.53 -29.36
N SER A 579 -24.30 6.43 -29.00
CA SER A 579 -24.74 5.05 -29.30
C SER A 579 -25.51 4.38 -28.13
N THR A 580 -25.54 5.00 -26.97
CA THR A 580 -26.32 4.60 -25.80
C THR A 580 -27.54 5.46 -25.60
#